data_4c5be8f4b7631cab66a27e5ef3f5aeec
#
_entry.id   4c5be8f4b7631cab66a27e5ef3f5aeec
#
_cell.length_a   1.000
_cell.length_b   1.000
_cell.length_c   1.000
_cell.angle_alpha   90.00
_cell.angle_beta   90.00
_cell.angle_gamma   90.00
#
_symmetry.space_group_name_H-M   'P 1'
#
loop_
_entity.id
_entity.type
_entity.pdbx_description
1 polymer ?
#
loop_
_entity_poly.entity_id
_entity_poly.type
_entity_poly.pdbx_seq_one_letter_code
_entity_poly.pdbx_strand_id
1 'polypeptide(L)'
;HINKDEYPHAAVFWSITVYGEPDKFLVKNSINRFAVNSHDLDAGRFRKNEDGSLDVILSSEQPEEQNWLPIPEKGKNFSLALRIYWPDQDTLDGNWTAPYIRKLNRR
;
A
#
# COMPACT_ATOMS: atom_id res chain seq x y z
N HIS A 1 -3.60 4.31 5.64
CA HIS A 1 -3.79 5.75 5.37
C HIS A 1 -2.44 6.46 5.29
N ILE A 2 -2.25 7.23 4.25
CA ILE A 2 -1.05 8.04 4.06
C ILE A 2 -1.48 9.50 3.95
N ASN A 3 -1.04 10.34 4.89
CA ASN A 3 -1.31 11.78 4.82
C ASN A 3 -0.56 12.41 3.66
N LYS A 4 -1.05 13.53 3.14
CA LYS A 4 -0.51 14.14 1.91
C LYS A 4 0.99 14.48 2.01
N ASP A 5 1.48 14.81 3.20
CA ASP A 5 2.89 15.19 3.43
C ASP A 5 3.74 14.03 3.94
N GLU A 6 3.17 12.82 4.02
CA GLU A 6 3.83 11.65 4.59
C GLU A 6 4.08 10.53 3.58
N TYR A 7 3.99 10.81 2.29
CA TYR A 7 4.37 9.85 1.25
C TYR A 7 5.86 9.53 1.33
N PRO A 8 6.25 8.29 0.96
CA PRO A 8 7.68 7.97 0.89
C PRO A 8 8.43 8.95 -0.01
N HIS A 9 9.53 9.47 0.48
CA HIS A 9 10.37 10.41 -0.27
C HIS A 9 11.34 9.62 -1.13
N ALA A 10 10.99 9.43 -2.38
CA ALA A 10 11.81 8.67 -3.33
C ALA A 10 11.97 9.47 -4.61
N ALA A 11 13.23 9.58 -5.10
CA ALA A 11 13.51 10.27 -6.35
C ALA A 11 13.05 9.46 -7.57
N VAL A 12 13.02 8.13 -7.46
CA VAL A 12 12.63 7.24 -8.56
C VAL A 12 11.22 6.72 -8.35
N PHE A 13 11.02 5.85 -7.34
CA PHE A 13 9.67 5.44 -6.99
C PHE A 13 9.65 4.67 -5.66
N TRP A 14 8.46 4.48 -5.12
CA TRP A 14 8.23 3.65 -3.95
C TRP A 14 7.11 2.65 -4.25
N SER A 15 7.09 1.54 -3.52
CA SER A 15 6.02 0.55 -3.63
C SER A 15 5.73 -0.12 -2.29
N ILE A 16 4.47 -0.50 -2.09
CA ILE A 16 4.03 -1.36 -1.00
C ILE A 16 3.40 -2.58 -1.64
N THR A 17 3.98 -3.76 -1.40
CA THR A 17 3.56 -5.02 -2.03
C THR A 17 3.05 -5.98 -0.97
N VAL A 18 1.98 -6.72 -1.29
CA VAL A 18 1.42 -7.76 -0.42
C VAL A 18 2.04 -9.10 -0.77
N TYR A 19 2.53 -9.80 0.24
CA TYR A 19 3.02 -11.17 0.10
C TYR A 19 2.26 -12.10 1.04
N GLY A 20 1.89 -13.29 0.57
CA GLY A 20 1.35 -14.34 1.41
C GLY A 20 2.45 -14.96 2.26
N GLU A 21 2.13 -15.31 3.50
CA GLU A 21 3.06 -15.97 4.42
C GLU A 21 2.68 -17.45 4.57
N PRO A 22 3.62 -18.38 4.83
CA PRO A 22 5.07 -18.15 4.98
C PRO A 22 5.87 -18.15 3.67
N ASP A 23 5.23 -18.45 2.54
CA ASP A 23 5.93 -18.73 1.28
C ASP A 23 6.46 -17.47 0.57
N LYS A 24 6.02 -16.29 0.96
CA LYS A 24 6.41 -15.01 0.35
C LYS A 24 6.04 -14.88 -1.12
N PHE A 25 4.97 -15.55 -1.55
CA PHE A 25 4.45 -15.41 -2.90
C PHE A 25 3.43 -14.29 -2.99
N LEU A 26 3.27 -13.73 -4.20
CA LEU A 26 2.22 -12.77 -4.48
C LEU A 26 0.85 -13.41 -4.31
N VAL A 27 -0.09 -12.67 -3.74
CA VAL A 27 -1.45 -13.16 -3.48
C VAL A 27 -2.28 -13.03 -4.76
N LYS A 28 -2.68 -14.16 -5.35
CA LYS A 28 -3.53 -14.16 -6.54
C LYS A 28 -4.87 -13.50 -6.25
N ASN A 29 -5.33 -12.68 -7.17
CA ASN A 29 -6.62 -12.00 -7.04
C ASN A 29 -7.24 -11.71 -8.41
N SER A 30 -8.52 -11.39 -8.40
CA SER A 30 -9.32 -11.22 -9.62
C SER A 30 -8.93 -10.01 -10.47
N ILE A 31 -8.24 -9.04 -9.88
CA ILE A 31 -7.86 -7.81 -10.58
C ILE A 31 -6.37 -7.74 -10.89
N ASN A 32 -5.62 -8.79 -10.58
CA ASN A 32 -4.16 -8.84 -10.78
C ASN A 32 -3.44 -7.65 -10.16
N ARG A 33 -3.86 -7.25 -8.96
CA ARG A 33 -3.28 -6.12 -8.24
C ARG A 33 -2.53 -6.64 -7.03
N PHE A 34 -1.23 -6.40 -6.95
CA PHE A 34 -0.36 -6.95 -5.92
C PHE A 34 0.32 -5.88 -5.08
N ALA A 35 0.25 -4.63 -5.51
CA ALA A 35 0.98 -3.54 -4.88
C ALA A 35 0.29 -2.20 -5.14
N VAL A 36 0.63 -1.22 -4.31
CA VAL A 36 0.40 0.19 -4.60
C VAL A 36 1.75 0.87 -4.69
N ASN A 37 1.93 1.73 -5.69
CA ASN A 37 3.20 2.43 -5.88
C ASN A 37 2.98 3.82 -6.48
N SER A 38 4.08 4.61 -6.56
CA SER A 38 4.01 5.97 -7.06
C SER A 38 3.52 6.06 -8.50
N HIS A 39 3.86 5.08 -9.34
CA HIS A 39 3.39 5.05 -10.73
C HIS A 39 1.88 4.81 -10.83
N ASP A 40 1.33 3.98 -9.92
CA ASP A 40 -0.11 3.74 -9.87
C ASP A 40 -0.88 5.01 -9.51
N LEU A 41 -0.34 5.83 -8.61
CA LEU A 41 -0.93 7.11 -8.27
C LEU A 41 -0.91 8.07 -9.46
N ASP A 42 0.21 8.15 -10.16
CA ASP A 42 0.35 9.00 -11.34
C ASP A 42 -0.55 8.55 -12.48
N ALA A 43 -0.77 7.24 -12.61
CA ALA A 43 -1.63 6.66 -13.65
C ALA A 43 -3.12 6.68 -13.27
N GLY A 44 -3.47 7.12 -12.06
CA GLY A 44 -4.86 7.17 -11.61
C GLY A 44 -5.46 5.84 -11.21
N ARG A 45 -4.65 4.80 -11.01
CA ARG A 45 -5.15 3.48 -10.58
C ARG A 45 -5.61 3.47 -9.14
N PHE A 46 -5.03 4.34 -8.32
CA PHE A 46 -5.46 4.63 -6.96
C PHE A 46 -5.83 6.10 -6.88
N ARG A 47 -6.94 6.40 -6.22
CA ARG A 47 -7.46 7.76 -6.12
C ARG A 47 -7.09 8.37 -4.78
N LYS A 48 -6.45 9.54 -4.81
CA LYS A 48 -6.20 10.34 -3.61
C LYS A 48 -7.48 10.99 -3.14
N ASN A 49 -7.58 11.22 -1.82
CA ASN A 49 -8.63 12.02 -1.23
C ASN A 49 -8.48 13.49 -1.64
N GLU A 50 -9.52 14.30 -1.41
CA GLU A 50 -9.51 15.71 -1.76
C GLU A 50 -8.38 16.49 -1.10
N ASP A 51 -7.98 16.10 0.11
CA ASP A 51 -6.90 16.74 0.85
C ASP A 51 -5.50 16.26 0.42
N GLY A 52 -5.41 15.35 -0.56
CA GLY A 52 -4.15 14.80 -1.04
C GLY A 52 -3.67 13.56 -0.30
N SER A 53 -4.39 13.12 0.73
CA SER A 53 -4.07 11.88 1.44
C SER A 53 -4.50 10.65 0.63
N LEU A 54 -4.08 9.48 1.06
CA LEU A 54 -4.40 8.22 0.38
C LEU A 54 -4.87 7.19 1.39
N ASP A 55 -6.03 6.59 1.12
CA ASP A 55 -6.50 5.42 1.84
C ASP A 55 -6.42 4.21 0.92
N VAL A 56 -5.80 3.14 1.40
CA VAL A 56 -5.75 1.85 0.71
C VAL A 56 -6.42 0.81 1.60
N ILE A 57 -7.43 0.14 1.06
CA ILE A 57 -8.18 -0.87 1.81
C ILE A 57 -7.56 -2.23 1.57
N LEU A 58 -7.13 -2.88 2.65
CA LEU A 58 -6.61 -4.24 2.63
C LEU A 58 -7.76 -5.18 2.97
N SER A 59 -8.18 -5.99 2.01
CA SER A 59 -9.31 -6.88 2.20
C SER A 59 -9.18 -8.10 1.29
N SER A 60 -9.64 -9.26 1.77
CA SER A 60 -9.72 -10.46 0.94
C SER A 60 -10.91 -10.42 -0.01
N GLU A 61 -11.93 -9.64 0.31
CA GLU A 61 -13.13 -9.46 -0.51
C GLU A 61 -13.14 -8.06 -1.10
N GLN A 62 -13.69 -7.92 -2.30
CA GLN A 62 -13.75 -6.63 -2.97
C GLN A 62 -14.64 -5.66 -2.21
N PRO A 63 -14.09 -4.53 -1.70
CA PRO A 63 -14.88 -3.50 -1.03
C PRO A 63 -15.57 -2.59 -2.05
N GLU A 64 -16.41 -1.69 -1.56
CA GLU A 64 -17.03 -0.67 -2.40
C GLU A 64 -16.02 0.38 -2.85
N GLU A 65 -14.97 0.61 -2.06
CA GLU A 65 -13.94 1.60 -2.33
C GLU A 65 -13.06 1.17 -3.50
N GLN A 66 -12.65 2.15 -4.30
CA GLN A 66 -11.80 1.90 -5.46
C GLN A 66 -10.38 1.47 -5.06
N ASN A 67 -9.87 2.00 -3.96
CA ASN A 67 -8.49 1.78 -3.54
C ASN A 67 -8.36 0.47 -2.76
N TRP A 68 -8.50 -0.63 -3.46
CA TRP A 68 -8.44 -1.97 -2.87
C TRP A 68 -7.11 -2.65 -3.20
N LEU A 69 -6.43 -3.14 -2.18
CA LEU A 69 -5.26 -3.99 -2.32
C LEU A 69 -5.60 -5.36 -1.73
N PRO A 70 -5.82 -6.38 -2.58
CA PRO A 70 -6.25 -7.69 -2.11
C PRO A 70 -5.23 -8.37 -1.20
N ILE A 71 -5.72 -9.00 -0.13
CA ILE A 71 -4.94 -9.79 0.81
C ILE A 71 -5.47 -11.23 0.82
N PRO A 72 -4.74 -12.19 1.44
CA PRO A 72 -5.21 -13.57 1.50
C PRO A 72 -6.53 -13.71 2.27
N GLU A 73 -7.19 -14.84 2.06
CA GLU A 73 -8.40 -15.21 2.78
C GLU A 73 -8.21 -15.13 4.28
N LYS A 74 -9.32 -14.89 4.99
CA LYS A 74 -9.34 -14.86 6.45
C LYS A 74 -8.70 -16.13 7.03
N GLY A 75 -7.83 -15.96 8.01
CA GLY A 75 -7.10 -17.05 8.63
C GLY A 75 -5.73 -17.31 8.03
N LYS A 76 -5.41 -16.73 6.90
CA LYS A 76 -4.08 -16.79 6.30
C LYS A 76 -3.29 -15.52 6.61
N ASN A 77 -2.01 -15.67 6.83
CA ASN A 77 -1.14 -14.55 7.15
C ASN A 77 -0.60 -13.90 5.88
N PHE A 78 -0.29 -12.62 6.00
CA PHE A 78 0.34 -11.86 4.92
C PHE A 78 1.30 -10.84 5.51
N SER A 79 2.18 -10.33 4.66
CA SER A 79 3.06 -9.23 5.01
C SER A 79 3.03 -8.15 3.94
N LEU A 80 3.37 -6.93 4.32
CA LEU A 80 3.55 -5.83 3.40
C LEU A 80 5.04 -5.49 3.33
N ALA A 81 5.56 -5.37 2.12
CA ALA A 81 6.94 -4.93 1.91
C ALA A 81 6.93 -3.53 1.31
N LEU A 82 7.50 -2.58 2.04
CA LEU A 82 7.71 -1.23 1.54
C LEU A 82 9.11 -1.15 0.94
N ARG A 83 9.18 -0.73 -0.32
CA ARG A 83 10.44 -0.49 -1.01
C ARG A 83 10.50 0.95 -1.47
N ILE A 84 11.61 1.61 -1.19
CA ILE A 84 11.85 2.98 -1.60
C ILE A 84 13.11 2.99 -2.45
N TYR A 85 12.95 3.32 -3.73
CA TYR A 85 14.07 3.34 -4.67
C TYR A 85 14.59 4.76 -4.76
N TRP A 86 15.88 4.93 -4.46
CA TRP A 86 16.56 6.22 -4.44
C TRP A 86 15.93 7.16 -3.40
N PRO A 87 15.93 6.76 -2.12
CA PRO A 87 15.34 7.60 -1.06
C PRO A 87 16.10 8.92 -0.90
N ASP A 88 15.39 9.95 -0.43
CA ASP A 88 16.02 11.21 -0.13
C ASP A 88 16.78 11.16 1.20
N GLN A 89 17.49 12.26 1.53
CA GLN A 89 18.33 12.31 2.73
C GLN A 89 17.49 12.20 4.01
N ASP A 90 16.32 12.83 4.05
CA ASP A 90 15.43 12.75 5.22
C ASP A 90 15.01 11.31 5.53
N THR A 91 14.72 10.52 4.50
CA THR A 91 14.39 9.11 4.67
C THR A 91 15.59 8.33 5.18
N LEU A 92 16.79 8.57 4.61
CA LEU A 92 18.01 7.90 5.03
C LEU A 92 18.38 8.26 6.46
N ASP A 93 18.07 9.48 6.92
CA ASP A 93 18.36 9.96 8.27
C ASP A 93 17.32 9.47 9.29
N GLY A 94 16.30 8.74 8.86
CA GLY A 94 15.27 8.22 9.74
C GLY A 94 14.19 9.23 10.11
N ASN A 95 14.10 10.35 9.41
CA ASN A 95 13.09 11.38 9.67
C ASN A 95 11.72 11.08 9.09
N TRP A 96 11.62 10.05 8.27
CA TRP A 96 10.36 9.59 7.71
C TRP A 96 9.93 8.30 8.37
N THR A 97 8.64 8.20 8.73
CA THR A 97 8.06 7.02 9.37
C THR A 97 7.02 6.41 8.46
N ALA A 98 7.09 5.07 8.29
CA ALA A 98 6.10 4.35 7.48
C ALA A 98 4.71 4.42 8.12
N PRO A 99 3.64 4.46 7.30
CA PRO A 99 2.28 4.46 7.82
C PRO A 99 1.93 3.14 8.51
N TYR A 100 0.97 3.18 9.43
CA TYR A 100 0.50 2.00 10.13
C TYR A 100 -0.65 1.33 9.39
N ILE A 101 -0.74 0.01 9.53
CA ILE A 101 -1.93 -0.74 9.15
C ILE A 101 -2.90 -0.69 10.33
N ARG A 102 -4.14 -0.26 10.07
CA ARG A 102 -5.19 -0.24 11.08
C ARG A 102 -6.29 -1.21 10.70
N LYS A 103 -6.78 -1.95 11.70
CA LYS A 103 -7.94 -2.80 11.51
C LYS A 103 -9.21 -1.93 11.53
N LEU A 104 -10.04 -2.08 10.51
CA LEU A 104 -11.33 -1.40 10.44
C LEU A 104 -12.42 -2.33 10.96
N ASN A 105 -13.25 -1.82 11.86
CA ASN A 105 -14.43 -2.53 12.34
C ASN A 105 -15.60 -2.23 11.42
N ARG A 106 -15.74 -3.06 10.38
CA ARG A 106 -16.85 -2.97 9.45
C ARG A 106 -17.92 -4.00 9.81
N ARG A 107 -19.15 -3.61 9.66
CA ARG A 107 -20.30 -4.50 9.87
C ARG A 107 -20.97 -4.82 8.56
#